data_3bf3b6ba8e957d677b38a49b9918151c
#
_entry.id   3bf3b6ba8e957d677b38a49b9918151c
#
_cell.length_a   1.000
_cell.length_b   1.000
_cell.length_c   1.000
_cell.angle_alpha   90.00
_cell.angle_beta   90.00
_cell.angle_gamma   90.00
#
_symmetry.space_group_name_H-M   'P 1'
#
loop_
_entity.id
_entity.type
_entity.pdbx_description
1 polymer ?
#
loop_
_entity_poly.entity_id
_entity_poly.type
_entity_poly.pdbx_seq_one_letter_code
_entity_poly.pdbx_strand_id
1 'polypeptide(L)'
;MKTILFILTVTAGLALAGSPERARLISRSYDQAYQQWIQDVRNAPDDNAQNAAWLRRPDEAEAGRKVWEEIRNDLEKSWTLEPAAWLLVNASTYAVKQVIRAPRRGSPTRPAGLIREAVRSHHLRSPKLGSYCIALTHIQDPRSMALLETVEKANPSEAVRGAAALAQAILHRRIGGGKRGMAIRQGKLRKAIVAPDLTVGRTTTQAIIKDELFRMSRLNLGAEAPDFTGVEVTLEKSSLSDYRGKVTILFFWHALMPAHDESLALMKKYQQDFAGKNIQILGVNMDNPRTLRKHIAEGTVNWKNFSDSTQS
;
A
#
# COMPACT_ATOMS: atom_id res chain seq x y z
N MET A 1 -22.99 43.91 -52.84
CA MET A 1 -22.05 43.85 -51.72
C MET A 1 -22.77 43.16 -50.55
N LYS A 2 -22.43 41.88 -50.32
CA LYS A 2 -22.97 41.11 -49.18
C LYS A 2 -21.86 41.07 -48.14
N THR A 3 -22.09 41.75 -47.03
CA THR A 3 -21.19 41.78 -45.87
C THR A 3 -21.42 40.49 -45.07
N ILE A 4 -20.42 39.58 -45.06
CA ILE A 4 -20.42 38.39 -44.23
C ILE A 4 -19.89 38.76 -42.85
N LEU A 5 -20.77 38.74 -41.84
CA LEU A 5 -20.42 38.92 -40.45
C LEU A 5 -19.83 37.62 -39.89
N PHE A 6 -18.52 37.56 -39.65
CA PHE A 6 -17.89 36.46 -38.93
C PHE A 6 -18.14 36.63 -37.44
N ILE A 7 -19.02 35.82 -36.91
CA ILE A 7 -19.19 35.69 -35.45
C ILE A 7 -18.07 34.73 -34.96
N LEU A 8 -17.05 35.31 -34.35
CA LEU A 8 -16.02 34.59 -33.61
C LEU A 8 -16.68 34.12 -32.29
N THR A 9 -17.14 32.88 -32.23
CA THR A 9 -17.50 32.25 -30.96
C THR A 9 -16.22 31.92 -30.23
N VAL A 10 -15.84 32.78 -29.28
CA VAL A 10 -14.84 32.45 -28.25
C VAL A 10 -15.47 31.42 -27.33
N THR A 11 -15.25 30.14 -27.61
CA THR A 11 -15.49 29.08 -26.62
C THR A 11 -14.43 29.23 -25.53
N ALA A 12 -14.71 30.09 -24.54
CA ALA A 12 -14.00 30.01 -23.26
C ALA A 12 -14.23 28.58 -22.74
N GLY A 13 -13.15 27.78 -22.72
CA GLY A 13 -13.16 26.46 -22.11
C GLY A 13 -13.53 26.64 -20.65
N LEU A 14 -14.79 26.47 -20.33
CA LEU A 14 -15.24 26.26 -18.95
C LEU A 14 -14.46 25.05 -18.45
N ALA A 15 -13.48 25.27 -17.59
CA ALA A 15 -12.88 24.20 -16.82
C ALA A 15 -14.06 23.52 -16.08
N LEU A 16 -14.44 22.33 -16.56
CA LEU A 16 -15.51 21.57 -15.94
C LEU A 16 -15.15 21.42 -14.46
N ALA A 17 -16.03 21.91 -13.58
CA ALA A 17 -15.87 21.74 -12.15
C ALA A 17 -15.67 20.26 -11.82
N GLY A 18 -14.81 19.95 -10.87
CA GLY A 18 -14.59 18.59 -10.40
C GLY A 18 -15.90 17.95 -9.91
N SER A 19 -16.01 16.64 -10.04
CA SER A 19 -17.22 15.92 -9.63
C SER A 19 -16.87 14.81 -8.64
N PRO A 20 -17.53 14.80 -7.45
CA PRO A 20 -17.40 13.69 -6.51
C PRO A 20 -17.73 12.34 -7.14
N GLU A 21 -18.77 12.30 -7.99
CA GLU A 21 -19.23 11.09 -8.68
C GLU A 21 -18.20 10.58 -9.67
N ARG A 22 -17.60 11.47 -10.49
CA ARG A 22 -16.56 11.09 -11.45
C ARG A 22 -15.29 10.62 -10.74
N ALA A 23 -14.86 11.32 -9.69
CA ALA A 23 -13.70 10.90 -8.89
C ALA A 23 -13.90 9.50 -8.29
N ARG A 24 -15.08 9.21 -7.73
CA ARG A 24 -15.44 7.88 -7.21
C ARG A 24 -15.51 6.83 -8.31
N LEU A 25 -16.07 7.16 -9.47
CA LEU A 25 -16.15 6.23 -10.59
C LEU A 25 -14.74 5.81 -11.06
N ILE A 26 -13.82 6.76 -11.22
CA ILE A 26 -12.43 6.50 -11.60
C ILE A 26 -11.75 5.58 -10.58
N SER A 27 -11.86 5.91 -9.29
CA SER A 27 -11.28 5.12 -8.21
C SER A 27 -11.80 3.69 -8.19
N ARG A 28 -13.13 3.51 -8.27
CA ARG A 28 -13.78 2.19 -8.28
C ARG A 28 -13.43 1.36 -9.51
N SER A 29 -13.40 1.99 -10.69
CA SER A 29 -13.03 1.31 -11.94
C SER A 29 -11.60 0.79 -11.87
N TYR A 30 -10.67 1.58 -11.34
CA TYR A 30 -9.30 1.12 -11.13
C TYR A 30 -9.25 -0.03 -10.12
N ASP A 31 -9.92 0.10 -8.99
CA ASP A 31 -9.94 -0.93 -7.94
C ASP A 31 -10.51 -2.26 -8.45
N GLN A 32 -11.57 -2.21 -9.26
CA GLN A 32 -12.15 -3.40 -9.90
C GLN A 32 -11.18 -4.01 -10.91
N ALA A 33 -10.60 -3.20 -11.80
CA ALA A 33 -9.62 -3.67 -12.77
C ALA A 33 -8.39 -4.28 -12.09
N TYR A 34 -7.93 -3.71 -10.99
CA TYR A 34 -6.81 -4.23 -10.22
C TYR A 34 -7.13 -5.58 -9.56
N GLN A 35 -8.34 -5.74 -9.02
CA GLN A 35 -8.77 -7.02 -8.45
C GLN A 35 -8.90 -8.10 -9.53
N GLN A 36 -9.47 -7.76 -10.69
CA GLN A 36 -9.55 -8.67 -11.82
C GLN A 36 -8.14 -9.08 -12.29
N TRP A 37 -7.23 -8.12 -12.40
CA TRP A 37 -5.85 -8.40 -12.76
C TRP A 37 -5.17 -9.38 -11.79
N ILE A 38 -5.37 -9.22 -10.46
CA ILE A 38 -4.84 -10.18 -9.48
C ILE A 38 -5.40 -11.59 -9.75
N GLN A 39 -6.70 -11.72 -10.04
CA GLN A 39 -7.31 -13.02 -10.35
C GLN A 39 -6.77 -13.61 -11.65
N ASP A 40 -6.61 -12.78 -12.69
CA ASP A 40 -6.07 -13.21 -13.97
C ASP A 40 -4.64 -13.76 -13.83
N VAL A 41 -3.80 -13.08 -13.04
CA VAL A 41 -2.42 -13.53 -12.75
C VAL A 41 -2.41 -14.82 -11.93
N ARG A 42 -3.28 -14.94 -10.93
CA ARG A 42 -3.37 -16.14 -10.07
C ARG A 42 -3.89 -17.36 -10.80
N ASN A 43 -4.88 -17.18 -11.66
CA ASN A 43 -5.59 -18.26 -12.34
C ASN A 43 -5.00 -18.59 -13.71
N ALA A 44 -3.88 -17.96 -14.09
CA ALA A 44 -3.23 -18.21 -15.36
C ALA A 44 -2.82 -19.69 -15.48
N PRO A 45 -3.11 -20.35 -16.63
CA PRO A 45 -2.90 -21.80 -16.80
C PRO A 45 -1.42 -22.19 -16.89
N ASP A 46 -0.55 -21.26 -17.31
CA ASP A 46 0.89 -21.48 -17.49
C ASP A 46 1.69 -20.17 -17.32
N ASP A 47 3.01 -20.29 -17.33
CA ASP A 47 3.93 -19.16 -17.14
C ASP A 47 3.78 -18.08 -18.22
N ASN A 48 3.50 -18.46 -19.48
CA ASN A 48 3.32 -17.49 -20.57
C ASN A 48 2.03 -16.67 -20.38
N ALA A 49 0.94 -17.35 -20.02
CA ALA A 49 -0.32 -16.71 -19.70
C ALA A 49 -0.20 -15.82 -18.45
N GLN A 50 0.56 -16.27 -17.43
CA GLN A 50 0.82 -15.51 -16.22
C GLN A 50 1.63 -14.24 -16.50
N ASN A 51 2.69 -14.34 -17.31
CA ASN A 51 3.48 -13.18 -17.74
C ASN A 51 2.63 -12.21 -18.57
N ALA A 52 1.82 -12.73 -19.50
CA ALA A 52 0.91 -11.91 -20.30
C ALA A 52 -0.14 -11.20 -19.42
N ALA A 53 -0.67 -11.87 -18.41
CA ALA A 53 -1.56 -11.25 -17.43
C ALA A 53 -0.85 -10.19 -16.60
N TRP A 54 0.37 -10.47 -16.14
CA TRP A 54 1.19 -9.53 -15.37
C TRP A 54 1.41 -8.22 -16.11
N LEU A 55 1.72 -8.26 -17.39
CA LEU A 55 1.94 -7.09 -18.22
C LEU A 55 0.68 -6.22 -18.44
N ARG A 56 -0.50 -6.77 -18.17
CA ARG A 56 -1.79 -6.04 -18.25
C ARG A 56 -2.18 -5.34 -16.96
N ARG A 57 -1.24 -5.18 -16.03
CA ARG A 57 -1.49 -4.44 -14.79
C ARG A 57 -2.11 -3.07 -15.08
N PRO A 58 -3.20 -2.70 -14.41
CA PRO A 58 -3.81 -1.37 -14.57
C PRO A 58 -2.81 -0.24 -14.24
N ASP A 59 -2.82 0.79 -15.07
CA ASP A 59 -1.94 1.94 -14.91
C ASP A 59 -2.39 2.83 -13.74
N GLU A 60 -1.66 2.73 -12.64
CA GLU A 60 -1.91 3.52 -11.42
C GLU A 60 -1.63 5.02 -11.62
N ALA A 61 -0.67 5.37 -12.49
CA ALA A 61 -0.31 6.76 -12.72
C ALA A 61 -1.39 7.47 -13.54
N GLU A 62 -1.93 6.79 -14.55
CA GLU A 62 -3.03 7.31 -15.37
C GLU A 62 -4.32 7.46 -14.55
N ALA A 63 -4.65 6.47 -13.72
CA ALA A 63 -5.79 6.58 -12.80
C ALA A 63 -5.59 7.73 -11.80
N GLY A 64 -4.38 7.85 -11.25
CA GLY A 64 -4.01 8.95 -10.36
C GLY A 64 -4.12 10.31 -11.01
N ARG A 65 -3.69 10.44 -12.27
CA ARG A 65 -3.82 11.66 -13.06
C ARG A 65 -5.31 12.06 -13.22
N LYS A 66 -6.16 11.11 -13.57
CA LYS A 66 -7.61 11.35 -13.73
C LYS A 66 -8.27 11.80 -12.41
N VAL A 67 -7.97 11.13 -11.29
CA VAL A 67 -8.48 11.54 -9.98
C VAL A 67 -7.99 12.93 -9.61
N TRP A 68 -6.72 13.23 -9.86
CA TRP A 68 -6.15 14.54 -9.60
C TRP A 68 -6.84 15.66 -10.40
N GLU A 69 -7.13 15.44 -11.67
CA GLU A 69 -7.85 16.40 -12.52
C GLU A 69 -9.24 16.73 -11.98
N GLU A 70 -9.92 15.77 -11.37
CA GLU A 70 -11.21 16.02 -10.74
C GLU A 70 -11.12 16.85 -9.45
N ILE A 71 -10.08 16.62 -8.62
CA ILE A 71 -10.04 17.25 -7.29
C ILE A 71 -9.26 18.56 -7.23
N ARG A 72 -8.32 18.79 -8.14
CA ARG A 72 -7.31 19.87 -8.04
C ARG A 72 -7.85 21.28 -7.89
N ASN A 73 -9.02 21.57 -8.43
CA ASN A 73 -9.64 22.90 -8.40
C ASN A 73 -10.60 23.09 -7.21
N ASP A 74 -10.87 22.04 -6.45
CA ASP A 74 -11.86 21.99 -5.38
C ASP A 74 -11.26 21.51 -4.04
N LEU A 75 -9.94 21.63 -3.88
CA LEU A 75 -9.24 21.08 -2.70
C LEU A 75 -9.71 21.65 -1.36
N GLU A 76 -10.38 22.80 -1.34
CA GLU A 76 -11.01 23.38 -0.17
C GLU A 76 -12.35 22.70 0.20
N LYS A 77 -12.94 21.92 -0.72
CA LYS A 77 -14.20 21.22 -0.48
C LYS A 77 -13.95 19.85 0.16
N SER A 78 -14.70 19.53 1.20
CA SER A 78 -14.48 18.31 2.00
C SER A 78 -14.70 17.00 1.24
N TRP A 79 -15.41 17.02 0.12
CA TRP A 79 -15.61 15.83 -0.70
C TRP A 79 -14.31 15.33 -1.35
N THR A 80 -13.30 16.21 -1.49
CA THR A 80 -12.01 15.85 -2.11
C THR A 80 -11.12 14.99 -1.20
N LEU A 81 -11.42 14.91 0.10
CA LEU A 81 -10.59 14.17 1.07
C LEU A 81 -10.53 12.67 0.81
N GLU A 82 -11.63 12.04 0.39
CA GLU A 82 -11.67 10.62 0.07
C GLU A 82 -10.90 10.30 -1.22
N PRO A 83 -11.12 10.98 -2.37
CA PRO A 83 -10.30 10.81 -3.56
C PRO A 83 -8.82 11.15 -3.32
N ALA A 84 -8.52 12.14 -2.51
CA ALA A 84 -7.13 12.47 -2.14
C ALA A 84 -6.47 11.35 -1.34
N ALA A 85 -7.19 10.73 -0.40
CA ALA A 85 -6.72 9.56 0.31
C ALA A 85 -6.46 8.39 -0.65
N TRP A 86 -7.41 8.10 -1.56
CA TRP A 86 -7.24 7.08 -2.59
C TRP A 86 -5.99 7.33 -3.45
N LEU A 87 -5.77 8.57 -3.88
CA LEU A 87 -4.61 8.97 -4.68
C LEU A 87 -3.29 8.68 -3.96
N LEU A 88 -3.20 8.97 -2.66
CA LEU A 88 -1.99 8.71 -1.87
C LEU A 88 -1.74 7.22 -1.65
N VAL A 89 -2.79 6.40 -1.58
CA VAL A 89 -2.68 4.94 -1.37
C VAL A 89 -2.33 4.23 -2.68
N ASN A 90 -3.08 4.49 -3.74
CA ASN A 90 -3.04 3.68 -4.97
C ASN A 90 -2.13 4.26 -6.05
N ALA A 91 -1.91 5.58 -6.08
CA ALA A 91 -1.06 6.27 -7.03
C ALA A 91 -0.02 7.16 -6.35
N SER A 92 0.61 6.64 -5.28
CA SER A 92 1.56 7.39 -4.45
C SER A 92 2.74 7.93 -5.25
N THR A 93 3.25 7.17 -6.22
CA THR A 93 4.34 7.61 -7.10
C THR A 93 3.94 8.84 -7.91
N TYR A 94 2.74 8.83 -8.50
CA TYR A 94 2.19 10.00 -9.19
C TYR A 94 2.04 11.19 -8.22
N ALA A 95 1.41 10.97 -7.08
CA ALA A 95 1.12 12.03 -6.10
C ALA A 95 2.38 12.73 -5.57
N VAL A 96 3.49 11.97 -5.40
CA VAL A 96 4.72 12.46 -4.78
C VAL A 96 5.77 12.89 -5.80
N LYS A 97 5.88 12.23 -6.97
CA LYS A 97 6.92 12.51 -7.95
C LYS A 97 6.49 13.45 -9.08
N GLN A 98 5.19 13.45 -9.43
CA GLN A 98 4.69 14.31 -10.50
C GLN A 98 4.86 15.79 -10.15
N VAL A 99 5.61 16.49 -10.97
CA VAL A 99 5.80 17.94 -10.87
C VAL A 99 4.68 18.64 -11.63
N ILE A 100 3.91 19.47 -10.93
CA ILE A 100 2.86 20.31 -11.52
C ILE A 100 3.38 21.75 -11.57
N ARG A 101 3.27 22.40 -12.72
CA ARG A 101 3.56 23.85 -12.80
C ARG A 101 2.48 24.59 -12.01
N ALA A 102 2.89 25.26 -10.95
CA ALA A 102 2.01 26.16 -10.22
C ALA A 102 1.66 27.36 -11.09
N PRO A 103 0.40 27.86 -11.07
CA PRO A 103 -0.02 29.03 -11.86
C PRO A 103 0.68 30.33 -11.46
N ARG A 104 1.25 30.41 -10.27
CA ARG A 104 1.90 31.64 -9.76
C ARG A 104 3.11 31.30 -8.88
N ARG A 105 4.28 31.89 -9.24
CA ARG A 105 5.55 32.04 -8.50
C ARG A 105 5.95 30.88 -7.59
N GLY A 106 7.04 30.20 -7.92
CA GLY A 106 7.78 29.42 -6.96
C GLY A 106 8.08 27.99 -7.37
N SER A 107 8.53 27.24 -6.44
CA SER A 107 8.99 25.87 -6.56
C SER A 107 7.97 24.94 -7.21
N PRO A 108 8.43 23.92 -7.95
CA PRO A 108 7.55 22.91 -8.51
C PRO A 108 6.73 22.26 -7.40
N THR A 109 5.41 22.33 -7.50
CA THR A 109 4.46 21.75 -6.56
C THR A 109 4.03 20.36 -7.03
N ARG A 110 3.72 19.50 -6.09
CA ARG A 110 3.29 18.12 -6.34
C ARG A 110 1.88 17.93 -5.79
N PRO A 111 1.04 17.04 -6.37
CA PRO A 111 -0.31 16.78 -5.86
C PRO A 111 -0.36 16.59 -4.34
N ALA A 112 0.47 15.71 -3.78
CA ALA A 112 0.52 15.47 -2.34
C ALA A 112 0.83 16.73 -1.52
N GLY A 113 1.64 17.65 -2.05
CA GLY A 113 1.96 18.93 -1.41
C GLY A 113 0.76 19.88 -1.37
N LEU A 114 0.05 20.02 -2.49
CA LEU A 114 -1.13 20.87 -2.59
C LEU A 114 -2.29 20.34 -1.74
N ILE A 115 -2.53 19.03 -1.75
CA ILE A 115 -3.54 18.40 -0.89
C ILE A 115 -3.21 18.65 0.57
N ARG A 116 -1.95 18.48 1.00
CA ARG A 116 -1.56 18.72 2.39
C ARG A 116 -1.77 20.18 2.81
N GLU A 117 -1.46 21.13 1.95
CA GLU A 117 -1.70 22.54 2.24
C GLU A 117 -3.20 22.85 2.35
N ALA A 118 -4.02 22.30 1.47
CA ALA A 118 -5.49 22.42 1.55
C ALA A 118 -6.02 21.80 2.84
N VAL A 119 -5.50 20.65 3.25
CA VAL A 119 -5.88 20.03 4.53
C VAL A 119 -5.53 20.92 5.71
N ARG A 120 -4.36 21.53 5.71
CA ARG A 120 -3.93 22.46 6.78
C ARG A 120 -4.81 23.70 6.83
N SER A 121 -5.20 24.25 5.68
CA SER A 121 -5.92 25.52 5.59
C SER A 121 -7.43 25.35 5.80
N HIS A 122 -8.02 24.21 5.36
CA HIS A 122 -9.48 24.08 5.26
C HIS A 122 -10.06 22.88 6.00
N HIS A 123 -9.27 21.81 6.28
CA HIS A 123 -9.83 20.52 6.69
C HIS A 123 -9.35 19.99 8.05
N LEU A 124 -8.51 20.72 8.80
CA LEU A 124 -8.00 20.22 10.09
C LEU A 124 -9.11 19.78 11.04
N ARG A 125 -10.28 20.41 10.98
CA ARG A 125 -11.44 20.11 11.82
C ARG A 125 -12.50 19.25 11.15
N SER A 126 -12.27 18.78 9.92
CA SER A 126 -13.22 17.95 9.18
C SER A 126 -13.40 16.58 9.82
N PRO A 127 -14.64 16.10 10.05
CA PRO A 127 -14.87 14.74 10.52
C PRO A 127 -14.58 13.66 9.44
N LYS A 128 -14.37 14.08 8.18
CA LYS A 128 -14.04 13.19 7.04
C LYS A 128 -12.55 12.98 6.84
N LEU A 129 -11.70 13.51 7.73
CA LEU A 129 -10.24 13.50 7.53
C LEU A 129 -9.57 12.14 7.84
N GLY A 130 -10.30 11.18 8.44
CA GLY A 130 -9.72 9.92 8.93
C GLY A 130 -9.01 9.09 7.87
N SER A 131 -9.64 8.86 6.71
CA SER A 131 -9.04 8.11 5.60
C SER A 131 -7.76 8.77 5.08
N TYR A 132 -7.74 10.09 5.01
CA TYR A 132 -6.55 10.84 4.60
C TYR A 132 -5.40 10.69 5.62
N CYS A 133 -5.71 10.68 6.93
CA CYS A 133 -4.69 10.43 7.96
C CYS A 133 -3.99 9.08 7.75
N ILE A 134 -4.76 8.02 7.50
CA ILE A 134 -4.20 6.68 7.22
C ILE A 134 -3.43 6.68 5.89
N ALA A 135 -3.95 7.33 4.85
CA ALA A 135 -3.30 7.42 3.55
C ALA A 135 -1.89 8.06 3.60
N LEU A 136 -1.64 8.99 4.53
CA LEU A 136 -0.32 9.58 4.75
C LEU A 136 0.76 8.55 5.12
N THR A 137 0.38 7.37 5.58
CA THR A 137 1.33 6.27 5.86
C THR A 137 1.88 5.63 4.59
N HIS A 138 1.29 5.86 3.43
CA HIS A 138 1.74 5.30 2.14
C HIS A 138 2.78 6.17 1.42
N ILE A 139 3.00 7.39 1.89
CA ILE A 139 3.99 8.31 1.33
C ILE A 139 5.17 8.54 2.27
N GLN A 140 6.36 8.72 1.70
CA GLN A 140 7.58 9.07 2.46
C GLN A 140 7.76 10.59 2.48
N ASP A 141 6.95 11.28 3.30
CA ASP A 141 7.05 12.73 3.49
C ASP A 141 7.19 13.03 5.00
N PRO A 142 8.35 13.57 5.44
CA PRO A 142 8.57 13.91 6.86
C PRO A 142 7.51 14.86 7.44
N ARG A 143 6.90 15.69 6.58
CA ARG A 143 5.84 16.63 6.98
C ARG A 143 4.52 15.94 7.33
N SER A 144 4.34 14.66 6.96
CA SER A 144 3.17 13.87 7.33
C SER A 144 3.02 13.75 8.85
N MET A 145 4.13 13.54 9.56
CA MET A 145 4.10 13.40 11.02
C MET A 145 3.60 14.69 11.70
N ALA A 146 4.12 15.85 11.33
CA ALA A 146 3.71 17.14 11.90
C ALA A 146 2.22 17.45 11.63
N LEU A 147 1.73 17.10 10.43
CA LEU A 147 0.31 17.24 10.12
C LEU A 147 -0.56 16.33 10.98
N LEU A 148 -0.18 15.06 11.12
CA LEU A 148 -0.92 14.09 11.95
C LEU A 148 -0.94 14.49 13.43
N GLU A 149 0.14 15.05 13.97
CA GLU A 149 0.18 15.62 15.32
C GLU A 149 -0.80 16.79 15.48
N THR A 150 -0.87 17.65 14.46
CA THR A 150 -1.80 18.79 14.46
C THR A 150 -3.26 18.29 14.41
N VAL A 151 -3.56 17.32 13.56
CA VAL A 151 -4.90 16.72 13.47
C VAL A 151 -5.30 16.04 14.78
N GLU A 152 -4.40 15.26 15.39
CA GLU A 152 -4.66 14.59 16.67
C GLU A 152 -5.03 15.57 17.78
N LYS A 153 -4.39 16.76 17.79
CA LYS A 153 -4.65 17.79 18.80
C LYS A 153 -5.89 18.63 18.52
N ALA A 154 -6.15 18.95 17.27
CA ALA A 154 -7.11 19.99 16.88
C ALA A 154 -8.45 19.49 16.34
N ASN A 155 -8.54 18.24 15.88
CA ASN A 155 -9.77 17.73 15.27
C ASN A 155 -10.83 17.44 16.35
N PRO A 156 -12.08 17.91 16.19
CA PRO A 156 -13.15 17.65 17.16
C PRO A 156 -13.62 16.19 17.18
N SER A 157 -13.49 15.46 16.06
CA SER A 157 -13.91 14.07 15.95
C SER A 157 -12.89 13.15 16.63
N GLU A 158 -13.34 12.39 17.62
CA GLU A 158 -12.54 11.40 18.32
C GLU A 158 -12.05 10.30 17.38
N ALA A 159 -12.89 9.84 16.47
CA ALA A 159 -12.53 8.85 15.45
C ALA A 159 -11.38 9.35 14.54
N VAL A 160 -11.41 10.63 14.14
CA VAL A 160 -10.32 11.22 13.33
C VAL A 160 -9.04 11.37 14.15
N ARG A 161 -9.13 11.77 15.43
CA ARG A 161 -7.96 11.81 16.32
C ARG A 161 -7.33 10.43 16.49
N GLY A 162 -8.18 9.38 16.62
CA GLY A 162 -7.75 7.98 16.67
C GLY A 162 -7.04 7.54 15.40
N ALA A 163 -7.60 7.87 14.23
CA ALA A 163 -6.96 7.58 12.93
C ALA A 163 -5.61 8.30 12.78
N ALA A 164 -5.52 9.55 13.23
CA ALA A 164 -4.26 10.29 13.22
C ALA A 164 -3.21 9.67 14.17
N ALA A 165 -3.62 9.22 15.34
CA ALA A 165 -2.75 8.50 16.27
C ALA A 165 -2.28 7.15 15.70
N LEU A 166 -3.18 6.38 15.07
CA LEU A 166 -2.84 5.14 14.38
C LEU A 166 -1.81 5.37 13.27
N ALA A 167 -2.04 6.36 12.41
CA ALA A 167 -1.11 6.71 11.35
C ALA A 167 0.29 7.08 11.90
N GLN A 168 0.35 7.83 12.99
CA GLN A 168 1.63 8.13 13.68
C GLN A 168 2.30 6.85 14.21
N ALA A 169 1.55 5.91 14.79
CA ALA A 169 2.10 4.64 15.24
C ALA A 169 2.73 3.84 14.09
N ILE A 170 2.07 3.80 12.92
CA ILE A 170 2.57 3.14 11.71
C ILE A 170 3.85 3.83 11.20
N LEU A 171 3.87 5.16 11.15
CA LEU A 171 5.07 5.91 10.73
C LEU A 171 6.23 5.71 11.69
N HIS A 172 6.00 5.72 13.00
CA HIS A 172 7.04 5.43 14.00
C HIS A 172 7.63 4.02 13.86
N ARG A 173 6.84 3.03 13.43
CA ARG A 173 7.36 1.70 13.10
C ARG A 173 8.42 1.75 11.99
N ARG A 174 8.20 2.57 10.95
CA ARG A 174 9.12 2.72 9.81
C ARG A 174 10.38 3.51 10.18
N ILE A 175 10.26 4.50 11.06
CA ILE A 175 11.38 5.32 11.53
C ILE A 175 12.28 4.51 12.49
N GLY A 176 11.71 3.56 13.22
CA GLY A 176 12.43 2.82 14.25
C GLY A 176 12.55 3.61 15.55
N GLY A 177 13.77 3.73 16.09
CA GLY A 177 14.02 4.51 17.31
C GLY A 177 14.15 3.69 18.59
N GLY A 178 14.35 2.37 18.47
CA GLY A 178 14.63 1.49 19.61
C GLY A 178 13.52 1.51 20.67
N LYS A 179 13.90 1.43 21.94
CA LYS A 179 12.95 1.40 23.09
C LYS A 179 12.09 2.68 23.15
N ARG A 180 12.64 3.85 22.84
CA ARG A 180 11.89 5.12 22.82
C ARG A 180 10.84 5.14 21.71
N GLY A 181 11.21 4.74 20.48
CA GLY A 181 10.27 4.63 19.37
C GLY A 181 9.14 3.65 19.65
N MET A 182 9.45 2.52 20.30
CA MET A 182 8.45 1.54 20.73
C MET A 182 7.48 2.14 21.77
N ALA A 183 7.96 2.86 22.77
CA ALA A 183 7.10 3.48 23.77
C ALA A 183 6.15 4.53 23.17
N ILE A 184 6.65 5.37 22.23
CA ILE A 184 5.80 6.32 21.50
C ILE A 184 4.73 5.59 20.71
N ARG A 185 5.12 4.56 19.95
CA ARG A 185 4.19 3.75 19.14
C ARG A 185 3.10 3.12 20.00
N GLN A 186 3.45 2.53 21.16
CA GLN A 186 2.48 1.99 22.10
C GLN A 186 1.51 3.06 22.61
N GLY A 187 2.00 4.24 22.98
CA GLY A 187 1.16 5.36 23.42
C GLY A 187 0.17 5.79 22.34
N LYS A 188 0.59 5.85 21.07
CA LYS A 188 -0.28 6.20 19.94
C LYS A 188 -1.31 5.12 19.67
N LEU A 189 -0.95 3.84 19.72
CA LEU A 189 -1.90 2.73 19.57
C LEU A 189 -2.96 2.70 20.67
N ARG A 190 -2.59 2.96 21.94
CA ARG A 190 -3.57 3.07 23.03
C ARG A 190 -4.64 4.12 22.76
N LYS A 191 -4.26 5.29 22.22
CA LYS A 191 -5.22 6.33 21.82
C LYS A 191 -6.11 5.90 20.65
N ALA A 192 -5.55 5.15 19.69
CA ALA A 192 -6.30 4.66 18.55
C ALA A 192 -7.30 3.56 18.94
N ILE A 193 -6.94 2.65 19.86
CA ILE A 193 -7.79 1.53 20.29
C ILE A 193 -9.12 2.00 20.90
N VAL A 194 -9.08 3.07 21.69
CA VAL A 194 -10.28 3.58 22.41
C VAL A 194 -11.12 4.51 21.53
N ALA A 195 -10.62 4.92 20.39
CA ALA A 195 -11.36 5.78 19.47
C ALA A 195 -12.42 4.97 18.70
N PRO A 196 -13.55 5.61 18.32
CA PRO A 196 -14.55 4.99 17.46
C PRO A 196 -13.94 4.51 16.15
N ASP A 197 -14.41 3.35 15.66
CA ASP A 197 -13.93 2.77 14.40
C ASP A 197 -14.30 3.63 13.19
N LEU A 198 -13.42 3.65 12.21
CA LEU A 198 -13.62 4.32 10.93
C LEU A 198 -13.37 3.36 9.78
N THR A 199 -14.24 3.40 8.78
CA THR A 199 -13.97 2.76 7.50
C THR A 199 -12.92 3.55 6.73
N VAL A 200 -11.88 2.86 6.28
CA VAL A 200 -10.75 3.42 5.53
C VAL A 200 -10.52 2.56 4.28
N GLY A 201 -11.02 3.01 3.15
CA GLY A 201 -11.01 2.21 1.93
C GLY A 201 -11.79 0.90 2.12
N ARG A 202 -11.10 -0.24 2.04
CA ARG A 202 -11.68 -1.59 2.18
C ARG A 202 -11.53 -2.20 3.57
N THR A 203 -10.96 -1.48 4.50
CA THR A 203 -10.66 -1.94 5.86
C THR A 203 -11.23 -0.95 6.89
N THR A 204 -10.97 -1.22 8.16
CA THR A 204 -11.32 -0.32 9.24
C THR A 204 -10.10 0.01 10.09
N THR A 205 -10.17 1.11 10.85
CA THR A 205 -9.09 1.46 11.79
C THR A 205 -8.86 0.36 12.82
N GLN A 206 -9.91 -0.32 13.29
CA GLN A 206 -9.78 -1.42 14.24
C GLN A 206 -9.07 -2.65 13.62
N ALA A 207 -9.35 -2.97 12.35
CA ALA A 207 -8.63 -4.03 11.67
C ALA A 207 -7.12 -3.70 11.54
N ILE A 208 -6.78 -2.47 11.16
CA ILE A 208 -5.38 -2.01 11.07
C ILE A 208 -4.71 -2.05 12.46
N ILE A 209 -5.42 -1.65 13.52
CA ILE A 209 -4.91 -1.71 14.90
C ILE A 209 -4.60 -3.15 15.30
N LYS A 210 -5.51 -4.09 15.00
CA LYS A 210 -5.31 -5.52 15.28
C LYS A 210 -4.03 -6.04 14.61
N ASP A 211 -3.80 -5.68 13.35
CA ASP A 211 -2.58 -6.04 12.63
C ASP A 211 -1.32 -5.42 13.26
N GLU A 212 -1.38 -4.14 13.66
CA GLU A 212 -0.26 -3.47 14.30
C GLU A 212 0.07 -4.07 15.69
N LEU A 213 -0.94 -4.47 16.45
CA LEU A 213 -0.77 -5.16 17.74
C LEU A 213 -0.18 -6.57 17.54
N PHE A 214 -0.66 -7.31 16.55
CA PHE A 214 -0.10 -8.61 16.20
C PHE A 214 1.38 -8.49 15.82
N ARG A 215 1.73 -7.54 14.95
CA ARG A 215 3.13 -7.27 14.59
C ARG A 215 3.98 -6.91 15.81
N MET A 216 3.44 -6.12 16.73
CA MET A 216 4.16 -5.72 17.94
C MET A 216 4.37 -6.86 18.92
N SER A 217 3.45 -7.77 19.04
CA SER A 217 3.50 -8.87 20.02
C SER A 217 4.18 -10.12 19.47
N ARG A 218 4.09 -10.38 18.16
CA ARG A 218 4.49 -11.66 17.56
C ARG A 218 5.63 -11.56 16.53
N LEU A 219 5.85 -10.39 15.93
CA LEU A 219 6.84 -10.22 14.85
C LEU A 219 8.00 -9.28 15.25
N ASN A 220 8.34 -9.24 16.53
CA ASN A 220 9.48 -8.50 17.05
C ASN A 220 10.70 -9.41 17.24
N LEU A 221 11.87 -8.80 17.24
CA LEU A 221 13.10 -9.48 17.66
C LEU A 221 12.95 -10.02 19.09
N GLY A 222 13.25 -11.29 19.27
CA GLY A 222 13.12 -12.01 20.53
C GLY A 222 11.72 -12.53 20.84
N ALA A 223 10.71 -12.26 20.01
CA ALA A 223 9.41 -12.88 20.14
C ALA A 223 9.40 -14.28 19.50
N GLU A 224 8.59 -15.19 20.05
CA GLU A 224 8.33 -16.47 19.41
C GLU A 224 7.56 -16.23 18.11
N ALA A 225 8.07 -16.78 17.00
CA ALA A 225 7.41 -16.68 15.70
C ALA A 225 6.05 -17.40 15.74
N PRO A 226 4.99 -16.81 15.16
CA PRO A 226 3.71 -17.49 15.03
C PRO A 226 3.88 -18.79 14.26
N ASP A 227 3.31 -19.88 14.78
CA ASP A 227 3.26 -21.13 14.04
C ASP A 227 2.23 -21.04 12.91
N PHE A 228 2.53 -21.68 11.81
CA PHE A 228 1.62 -21.84 10.68
C PHE A 228 1.88 -23.18 10.00
N THR A 229 0.84 -23.74 9.43
CA THR A 229 0.92 -24.97 8.64
C THR A 229 0.80 -24.62 7.16
N GLY A 230 1.70 -25.14 6.36
CA GLY A 230 1.68 -25.03 4.90
C GLY A 230 1.56 -26.41 4.25
N VAL A 231 1.22 -26.40 2.95
CA VAL A 231 1.21 -27.60 2.12
C VAL A 231 2.43 -27.53 1.20
N GLU A 232 3.27 -28.56 1.25
CA GLU A 232 4.40 -28.69 0.33
C GLU A 232 3.92 -29.07 -1.08
N VAL A 233 4.81 -28.95 -2.06
CA VAL A 233 4.51 -29.35 -3.46
C VAL A 233 4.19 -30.83 -3.57
N THR A 234 4.69 -31.65 -2.66
CA THR A 234 4.41 -33.08 -2.50
C THR A 234 3.02 -33.38 -1.91
N LEU A 235 2.26 -32.35 -1.56
CA LEU A 235 0.99 -32.42 -0.83
C LEU A 235 1.13 -32.80 0.64
N GLU A 236 2.34 -32.95 1.15
CA GLU A 236 2.59 -33.14 2.58
C GLU A 236 2.32 -31.85 3.34
N LYS A 237 1.71 -31.96 4.51
CA LYS A 237 1.52 -30.85 5.43
C LYS A 237 2.71 -30.79 6.38
N SER A 238 3.28 -29.62 6.56
CA SER A 238 4.26 -29.37 7.60
C SER A 238 4.01 -28.01 8.26
N SER A 239 4.47 -27.86 9.48
CA SER A 239 4.30 -26.64 10.27
C SER A 239 5.65 -25.98 10.51
N LEU A 240 5.68 -24.69 10.75
CA LEU A 240 6.93 -24.00 11.10
C LEU A 240 7.56 -24.61 12.38
N SER A 241 6.71 -25.07 13.31
CA SER A 241 7.14 -25.75 14.54
C SER A 241 7.94 -27.03 14.32
N ASP A 242 7.80 -27.71 13.17
CA ASP A 242 8.56 -28.92 12.84
C ASP A 242 10.06 -28.63 12.62
N TYR A 243 10.39 -27.36 12.46
CA TYR A 243 11.75 -26.87 12.24
C TYR A 243 12.40 -26.28 13.51
N ARG A 244 11.77 -26.45 14.67
CA ARG A 244 12.34 -26.01 15.95
C ARG A 244 13.71 -26.65 16.19
N GLY A 245 14.57 -25.89 16.89
CA GLY A 245 15.95 -26.32 17.12
C GLY A 245 16.92 -25.98 15.99
N LYS A 246 16.42 -25.43 14.86
CA LYS A 246 17.23 -24.92 13.75
C LYS A 246 17.00 -23.44 13.55
N VAL A 247 18.00 -22.74 13.04
CA VAL A 247 17.80 -21.39 12.51
C VAL A 247 17.08 -21.51 11.16
N THR A 248 15.86 -21.01 11.07
CA THR A 248 15.06 -21.11 9.84
C THR A 248 14.96 -19.73 9.18
N ILE A 249 15.39 -19.65 7.93
CA ILE A 249 15.21 -18.47 7.09
C ILE A 249 13.91 -18.64 6.32
N LEU A 250 12.89 -17.84 6.65
CA LEU A 250 11.64 -17.80 5.88
C LEU A 250 11.82 -16.88 4.68
N PHE A 251 11.67 -17.43 3.48
CA PHE A 251 11.83 -16.72 2.22
C PHE A 251 10.48 -16.67 1.46
N PHE A 252 9.82 -15.50 1.49
CA PHE A 252 8.58 -15.26 0.75
C PHE A 252 8.92 -14.84 -0.67
N TRP A 253 8.43 -15.58 -1.66
CA TRP A 253 8.82 -15.33 -3.05
C TRP A 253 7.74 -15.76 -4.06
N HIS A 254 7.83 -15.17 -5.26
CA HIS A 254 7.11 -15.61 -6.46
C HIS A 254 7.93 -15.24 -7.71
N ALA A 255 7.68 -15.93 -8.83
CA ALA A 255 8.48 -15.81 -10.05
C ALA A 255 8.46 -14.41 -10.69
N LEU A 256 7.42 -13.62 -10.45
CA LEU A 256 7.25 -12.28 -11.03
C LEU A 256 7.65 -11.15 -10.08
N MET A 257 8.30 -11.46 -8.94
CA MET A 257 8.73 -10.40 -8.03
C MET A 257 9.94 -9.65 -8.61
N PRO A 258 10.05 -8.32 -8.37
CA PRO A 258 11.27 -7.58 -8.70
C PRO A 258 12.51 -8.23 -8.06
N ALA A 259 13.63 -8.23 -8.79
CA ALA A 259 14.87 -8.85 -8.34
C ALA A 259 14.74 -10.35 -7.99
N HIS A 260 13.89 -11.09 -8.72
CA HIS A 260 13.66 -12.51 -8.50
C HIS A 260 14.96 -13.33 -8.59
N ASP A 261 15.70 -13.18 -9.68
CA ASP A 261 16.92 -13.96 -9.93
C ASP A 261 18.01 -13.67 -8.90
N GLU A 262 18.20 -12.40 -8.54
CA GLU A 262 19.16 -11.98 -7.52
C GLU A 262 18.78 -12.53 -6.14
N SER A 263 17.49 -12.55 -5.83
CA SER A 263 16.99 -13.08 -4.56
C SER A 263 17.19 -14.61 -4.47
N LEU A 264 16.91 -15.34 -5.54
CA LEU A 264 17.17 -16.79 -5.60
C LEU A 264 18.67 -17.09 -5.53
N ALA A 265 19.50 -16.32 -6.24
CA ALA A 265 20.96 -16.47 -6.18
C ALA A 265 21.49 -16.24 -4.75
N LEU A 266 20.96 -15.24 -4.04
CA LEU A 266 21.30 -14.98 -2.65
C LEU A 266 20.89 -16.14 -1.72
N MET A 267 19.73 -16.74 -1.90
CA MET A 267 19.29 -17.89 -1.12
C MET A 267 20.16 -19.13 -1.40
N LYS A 268 20.55 -19.38 -2.65
CA LYS A 268 21.49 -20.44 -3.01
C LYS A 268 22.85 -20.21 -2.35
N LYS A 269 23.35 -18.99 -2.36
CA LYS A 269 24.60 -18.63 -1.69
C LYS A 269 24.50 -18.90 -0.19
N TYR A 270 23.43 -18.50 0.49
CA TYR A 270 23.23 -18.78 1.90
C TYR A 270 23.18 -20.27 2.20
N GLN A 271 22.56 -21.07 1.33
CA GLN A 271 22.54 -22.51 1.49
C GLN A 271 23.95 -23.13 1.42
N GLN A 272 24.82 -22.61 0.55
CA GLN A 272 26.23 -23.02 0.45
C GLN A 272 27.02 -22.55 1.66
N ASP A 273 26.94 -21.27 2.02
CA ASP A 273 27.69 -20.64 3.11
C ASP A 273 27.34 -21.27 4.48
N PHE A 274 26.14 -21.82 4.60
CA PHE A 274 25.64 -22.44 5.82
C PHE A 274 25.57 -23.99 5.75
N ALA A 275 26.13 -24.59 4.71
CA ALA A 275 26.16 -26.03 4.60
C ALA A 275 26.84 -26.66 5.84
N GLY A 276 26.22 -27.70 6.39
CA GLY A 276 26.70 -28.37 7.61
C GLY A 276 26.41 -27.62 8.92
N LYS A 277 25.82 -26.42 8.87
CA LYS A 277 25.35 -25.71 10.06
C LYS A 277 23.87 -26.01 10.33
N ASN A 278 23.43 -25.77 11.56
CA ASN A 278 22.05 -26.00 11.95
C ASN A 278 21.13 -24.85 11.46
N ILE A 279 21.17 -24.57 10.14
CA ILE A 279 20.44 -23.53 9.46
C ILE A 279 19.73 -24.11 8.25
N GLN A 280 18.51 -23.68 7.98
CA GLN A 280 17.74 -24.10 6.81
C GLN A 280 16.98 -22.94 6.19
N ILE A 281 16.70 -23.06 4.90
CA ILE A 281 15.80 -22.16 4.17
C ILE A 281 14.45 -22.86 4.02
N LEU A 282 13.39 -22.13 4.29
CA LEU A 282 12.01 -22.55 4.08
C LEU A 282 11.33 -21.49 3.22
N GLY A 283 11.02 -21.83 1.98
CA GLY A 283 10.31 -20.94 1.06
C GLY A 283 8.80 -20.91 1.36
N VAL A 284 8.21 -19.75 1.18
CA VAL A 284 6.76 -19.59 1.09
C VAL A 284 6.49 -19.02 -0.29
N ASN A 285 6.03 -19.86 -1.19
CA ASN A 285 5.85 -19.52 -2.60
C ASN A 285 4.38 -19.17 -2.87
N MET A 286 4.18 -18.07 -3.59
CA MET A 286 2.86 -17.54 -3.93
C MET A 286 2.45 -17.79 -5.40
N ASP A 287 3.27 -18.53 -6.16
CA ASP A 287 2.96 -18.90 -7.53
C ASP A 287 1.96 -20.05 -7.60
N ASN A 288 1.46 -20.30 -8.81
CA ASN A 288 0.76 -21.52 -9.14
C ASN A 288 1.66 -22.74 -8.79
N PRO A 289 1.12 -23.83 -8.20
CA PRO A 289 1.89 -25.02 -7.86
C PRO A 289 2.64 -25.66 -9.05
N ARG A 290 2.18 -25.45 -10.27
CA ARG A 290 2.86 -25.89 -11.48
C ARG A 290 4.18 -25.13 -11.70
N THR A 291 4.14 -23.80 -11.56
CA THR A 291 5.32 -22.94 -11.68
C THR A 291 6.36 -23.31 -10.62
N LEU A 292 5.94 -23.51 -9.37
CA LEU A 292 6.83 -23.95 -8.30
C LEU A 292 7.47 -25.31 -8.61
N ARG A 293 6.68 -26.30 -9.08
CA ARG A 293 7.22 -27.61 -9.49
C ARG A 293 8.27 -27.51 -10.60
N LYS A 294 8.05 -26.60 -11.57
CA LYS A 294 9.04 -26.33 -12.61
C LYS A 294 10.36 -25.83 -12.04
N HIS A 295 10.33 -24.82 -11.17
CA HIS A 295 11.53 -24.29 -10.53
C HIS A 295 12.30 -25.37 -9.72
N ILE A 296 11.58 -26.27 -9.06
CA ILE A 296 12.19 -27.40 -8.35
C ILE A 296 12.81 -28.39 -9.33
N ALA A 297 12.10 -28.77 -10.40
CA ALA A 297 12.58 -29.71 -11.41
C ALA A 297 13.83 -29.21 -12.17
N GLU A 298 13.88 -27.90 -12.43
CA GLU A 298 15.04 -27.23 -13.06
C GLU A 298 16.22 -26.99 -12.09
N GLY A 299 16.08 -27.36 -10.81
CA GLY A 299 17.10 -27.11 -9.81
C GLY A 299 17.31 -25.63 -9.48
N THR A 300 16.38 -24.77 -9.92
CA THR A 300 16.40 -23.35 -9.61
C THR A 300 16.15 -23.13 -8.13
N VAL A 301 15.33 -23.98 -7.52
CA VAL A 301 14.99 -24.00 -6.10
C VAL A 301 15.20 -25.42 -5.58
N ASN A 302 16.02 -25.58 -4.53
CA ASN A 302 16.40 -26.88 -3.94
C ASN A 302 16.16 -26.94 -2.42
N TRP A 303 15.40 -26.01 -1.88
CA TRP A 303 14.93 -25.99 -0.49
C TRP A 303 13.43 -26.28 -0.41
N LYS A 304 12.97 -26.64 0.78
CA LYS A 304 11.55 -26.90 1.03
C LYS A 304 10.71 -25.65 0.82
N ASN A 305 9.53 -25.80 0.22
CA ASN A 305 8.62 -24.70 -0.05
C ASN A 305 7.19 -25.06 0.36
N PHE A 306 6.58 -24.17 1.11
CA PHE A 306 5.14 -24.11 1.27
C PHE A 306 4.52 -23.42 0.05
N SER A 307 3.45 -23.97 -0.48
CA SER A 307 2.62 -23.32 -1.49
C SER A 307 1.49 -22.58 -0.80
N ASP A 308 1.43 -21.25 -1.00
CA ASP A 308 0.32 -20.39 -0.50
C ASP A 308 -0.78 -20.22 -1.54
N SER A 309 -0.77 -21.03 -2.60
CA SER A 309 -1.76 -20.95 -3.68
C SER A 309 -3.15 -21.46 -3.28
N THR A 310 -3.32 -21.94 -2.06
CA THR A 310 -4.58 -22.54 -1.57
C THR A 310 -5.45 -21.60 -0.76
N GLN A 311 -5.08 -20.34 -0.59
CA GLN A 311 -5.99 -19.35 -0.01
C GLN A 311 -6.98 -18.89 -1.11
N SER A 312 -8.00 -19.71 -1.30
CA SER A 312 -9.24 -19.37 -2.03
C SER A 312 -10.11 -18.44 -1.19
#